data_39c61ed8838807e8b8c0acc19a96d34b
#
_entry.id   39c61ed8838807e8b8c0acc19a96d34b
#
_cell.length_a   1.000
_cell.length_b   1.000
_cell.length_c   1.000
_cell.angle_alpha   90.00
_cell.angle_beta   90.00
_cell.angle_gamma   90.00
#
_symmetry.space_group_name_H-M   'P 1'
#
loop_
_entity.id
_entity.type
_entity.pdbx_description
1 polymer ?
#
loop_
_entity_poly.entity_id
_entity_poly.type
_entity_poly.pdbx_seq_one_letter_code
_entity_poly.pdbx_strand_id
1 'polypeptide(L)'
;MITETLLDATIKEMFAEIRFTREPAGLYDPLRYMIEIGGKRVRPRLCLTTYSFFKDEFTEEILQPAMALEVFHSFTLMHDDIMDRSPLRRGMPTVWKKWNEDTAILSGDVMLIDAYTRITRAPHQVHGEVMKLFSQTAAQVCEGQQFDMDFESRSDVSMDEYNKMIGLKTAVLLACSAKMGGLIGGGSSEACEALYDYGYQLGMAFQIADDYLDAFGDEKLFGKPIGGDIVNCKKSWLTINAMEKVSDKKAFAASFEAPAESSEEKAAKIARIKKVYEELGVAEDAKQEVLRFTRKALEAAGKAHPAERNMEVLQRFAESLVGRAK
;
A
#
# COMPACT_ATOMS: atom_id res chain seq x y z
N MET A 1 -1.24 -21.30 -20.21
CA MET A 1 -0.30 -20.71 -19.22
C MET A 1 -0.34 -19.20 -19.37
N ILE A 2 -0.62 -18.47 -18.30
CA ILE A 2 -0.75 -17.02 -18.27
C ILE A 2 0.64 -16.37 -18.39
N THR A 3 0.79 -15.47 -19.36
CA THR A 3 2.03 -14.70 -19.60
C THR A 3 1.93 -13.33 -18.95
N GLU A 4 3.07 -12.67 -18.70
CA GLU A 4 3.10 -11.30 -18.17
C GLU A 4 2.39 -10.31 -19.10
N THR A 5 2.56 -10.46 -20.42
CA THR A 5 1.83 -9.65 -21.42
C THR A 5 0.31 -9.81 -21.31
N LEU A 6 -0.17 -11.04 -21.11
CA LEU A 6 -1.60 -11.28 -20.91
C LEU A 6 -2.09 -10.68 -19.60
N LEU A 7 -1.31 -10.80 -18.52
CA LEU A 7 -1.62 -10.20 -17.22
C LEU A 7 -1.74 -8.68 -17.34
N ASP A 8 -0.81 -8.02 -18.03
CA ASP A 8 -0.84 -6.57 -18.26
C ASP A 8 -2.07 -6.13 -19.06
N ALA A 9 -2.36 -6.84 -20.13
CA ALA A 9 -3.56 -6.58 -20.96
C ALA A 9 -4.83 -6.75 -20.14
N THR A 10 -4.96 -7.85 -19.40
CA THR A 10 -6.12 -8.14 -18.56
C THR A 10 -6.32 -7.05 -17.49
N ILE A 11 -5.26 -6.63 -16.79
CA ILE A 11 -5.37 -5.55 -15.79
C ILE A 11 -5.85 -4.25 -16.46
N LYS A 12 -5.32 -3.91 -17.61
CA LYS A 12 -5.73 -2.69 -18.34
C LYS A 12 -7.22 -2.76 -18.73
N GLU A 13 -7.69 -3.88 -19.25
CA GLU A 13 -9.09 -4.08 -19.65
C GLU A 13 -10.03 -4.03 -18.43
N MET A 14 -9.71 -4.74 -17.34
CA MET A 14 -10.48 -4.74 -16.10
C MET A 14 -10.80 -3.32 -15.60
N PHE A 15 -9.80 -2.45 -15.57
CA PHE A 15 -10.00 -1.08 -15.06
C PHE A 15 -10.63 -0.15 -16.10
N ALA A 16 -10.53 -0.44 -17.39
CA ALA A 16 -11.26 0.28 -18.42
C ALA A 16 -12.77 -0.03 -18.42
N GLU A 17 -13.19 -1.14 -17.85
CA GLU A 17 -14.60 -1.54 -17.70
C GLU A 17 -15.28 -0.90 -16.50
N ILE A 18 -14.53 -0.39 -15.50
CA ILE A 18 -15.11 0.27 -14.33
C ILE A 18 -15.64 1.67 -14.74
N ARG A 19 -16.95 1.78 -14.99
CA ARG A 19 -17.55 3.02 -15.52
C ARG A 19 -18.19 3.93 -14.48
N PHE A 20 -18.75 3.38 -13.41
CA PHE A 20 -19.49 4.14 -12.38
C PHE A 20 -20.47 5.16 -12.99
N THR A 21 -21.38 4.70 -13.85
CA THR A 21 -22.30 5.55 -14.64
C THR A 21 -23.68 5.74 -14.01
N ARG A 22 -23.86 5.38 -12.72
CA ARG A 22 -25.13 5.48 -12.01
C ARG A 22 -25.43 6.91 -11.59
N GLU A 23 -26.70 7.18 -11.32
CA GLU A 23 -27.17 8.42 -10.68
C GLU A 23 -27.22 8.25 -9.14
N PRO A 24 -27.01 9.34 -8.37
CA PRO A 24 -26.73 10.71 -8.86
C PRO A 24 -25.28 10.90 -9.31
N ALA A 25 -25.03 11.65 -10.37
CA ALA A 25 -23.70 11.88 -10.94
C ALA A 25 -22.71 12.43 -9.91
N GLY A 26 -23.16 13.34 -9.04
CA GLY A 26 -22.33 13.92 -7.98
C GLY A 26 -21.74 12.87 -6.99
N LEU A 27 -22.33 11.68 -6.90
CA LEU A 27 -21.84 10.56 -6.09
C LEU A 27 -20.87 9.68 -6.89
N TYR A 28 -21.19 9.37 -8.17
CA TYR A 28 -20.44 8.40 -8.97
C TYR A 28 -19.30 8.98 -9.81
N ASP A 29 -19.34 10.28 -10.17
CA ASP A 29 -18.25 10.94 -10.87
C ASP A 29 -16.93 10.96 -10.07
N PRO A 30 -16.93 11.18 -8.72
CA PRO A 30 -15.73 11.07 -7.92
C PRO A 30 -15.14 9.66 -7.90
N LEU A 31 -15.97 8.60 -7.93
CA LEU A 31 -15.50 7.21 -8.00
C LEU A 31 -14.76 6.95 -9.32
N ARG A 32 -15.37 7.38 -10.44
CA ARG A 32 -14.75 7.29 -11.76
C ARG A 32 -13.41 8.04 -11.80
N TYR A 33 -13.42 9.29 -11.34
CA TYR A 33 -12.22 10.11 -11.25
C TYR A 33 -11.10 9.43 -10.46
N MET A 34 -11.42 8.81 -9.32
CA MET A 34 -10.43 8.11 -8.48
C MET A 34 -9.81 6.90 -9.20
N ILE A 35 -10.58 6.19 -10.01
CA ILE A 35 -10.05 5.10 -10.86
C ILE A 35 -9.21 5.66 -12.01
N GLU A 36 -9.63 6.75 -12.65
CA GLU A 36 -8.97 7.39 -13.80
C GLU A 36 -7.62 8.06 -13.43
N ILE A 37 -7.47 8.57 -12.21
CA ILE A 37 -6.16 9.04 -11.69
C ILE A 37 -5.09 7.93 -11.84
N GLY A 38 -5.52 6.69 -11.90
CA GLY A 38 -4.66 5.56 -12.19
C GLY A 38 -3.89 5.03 -10.98
N GLY A 39 -2.76 4.39 -11.27
CA GLY A 39 -1.88 3.78 -10.28
C GLY A 39 -1.21 2.53 -10.80
N LYS A 40 -0.26 1.99 -10.01
CA LYS A 40 0.53 0.80 -10.39
C LYS A 40 -0.27 -0.50 -10.36
N ARG A 41 -1.49 -0.49 -9.82
CA ARG A 41 -2.38 -1.66 -9.69
C ARG A 41 -1.67 -2.88 -9.07
N VAL A 42 -0.88 -2.64 -8.03
CA VAL A 42 -0.02 -3.65 -7.39
C VAL A 42 -0.84 -4.80 -6.81
N ARG A 43 -1.96 -4.50 -6.16
CA ARG A 43 -2.80 -5.47 -5.44
C ARG A 43 -3.53 -6.42 -6.39
N PRO A 44 -4.28 -5.94 -7.40
CA PRO A 44 -4.86 -6.84 -8.41
C PRO A 44 -3.78 -7.61 -9.18
N ARG A 45 -2.65 -7.00 -9.49
CA ARG A 45 -1.52 -7.69 -10.14
C ARG A 45 -1.04 -8.86 -9.30
N LEU A 46 -0.80 -8.66 -8.00
CA LEU A 46 -0.35 -9.71 -7.09
C LEU A 46 -1.39 -10.84 -6.98
N CYS A 47 -2.67 -10.49 -6.86
CA CYS A 47 -3.76 -11.46 -6.80
C CYS A 47 -3.83 -12.33 -8.07
N LEU A 48 -3.80 -11.72 -9.25
CA LEU A 48 -3.82 -12.44 -10.52
C LEU A 48 -2.53 -13.26 -10.75
N THR A 49 -1.38 -12.74 -10.29
CA THR A 49 -0.11 -13.46 -10.36
C THR A 49 -0.17 -14.76 -9.55
N THR A 50 -0.60 -14.70 -8.30
CA THR A 50 -0.68 -15.89 -7.44
C THR A 50 -1.77 -16.86 -7.88
N TYR A 51 -2.88 -16.37 -8.41
CA TYR A 51 -3.91 -17.20 -9.06
C TYR A 51 -3.34 -17.99 -10.24
N SER A 52 -2.49 -17.36 -11.07
CA SER A 52 -1.89 -17.99 -12.26
C SER A 52 -0.95 -19.17 -11.95
N PHE A 53 -0.61 -19.40 -10.67
CA PHE A 53 0.16 -20.57 -10.25
C PHE A 53 -0.67 -21.85 -10.26
N PHE A 54 -2.00 -21.72 -10.24
CA PHE A 54 -2.94 -22.82 -10.11
C PHE A 54 -3.90 -22.93 -11.30
N LYS A 55 -4.00 -21.88 -12.13
CA LYS A 55 -4.93 -21.78 -13.27
C LYS A 55 -4.24 -21.20 -14.51
N ASP A 56 -4.71 -21.61 -15.67
CA ASP A 56 -4.16 -21.21 -16.97
C ASP A 56 -4.97 -20.14 -17.70
N GLU A 57 -6.11 -19.73 -17.16
CA GLU A 57 -7.00 -18.69 -17.73
C GLU A 57 -7.59 -17.82 -16.63
N PHE A 58 -7.94 -16.59 -16.96
CA PHE A 58 -8.66 -15.69 -16.07
C PHE A 58 -10.17 -15.79 -16.34
N THR A 59 -10.97 -15.86 -15.27
CA THR A 59 -12.42 -15.90 -15.31
C THR A 59 -13.00 -14.73 -14.51
N GLU A 60 -14.27 -14.40 -14.68
CA GLU A 60 -14.95 -13.37 -13.88
C GLU A 60 -14.84 -13.61 -12.37
N GLU A 61 -14.76 -14.88 -11.96
CA GLU A 61 -14.65 -15.29 -10.56
C GLU A 61 -13.34 -14.88 -9.88
N ILE A 62 -12.27 -14.57 -10.65
CA ILE A 62 -11.04 -13.99 -10.14
C ILE A 62 -10.91 -12.51 -10.51
N LEU A 63 -11.39 -12.09 -11.68
CA LEU A 63 -11.26 -10.71 -12.13
C LEU A 63 -12.03 -9.74 -11.21
N GLN A 64 -13.26 -10.08 -10.81
CA GLN A 64 -14.05 -9.23 -9.92
C GLN A 64 -13.42 -9.10 -8.50
N PRO A 65 -13.02 -10.19 -7.81
CA PRO A 65 -12.28 -10.06 -6.55
C PRO A 65 -10.95 -9.31 -6.67
N ALA A 66 -10.21 -9.49 -7.78
CA ALA A 66 -8.98 -8.73 -8.01
C ALA A 66 -9.25 -7.22 -8.18
N MET A 67 -10.32 -6.85 -8.90
CA MET A 67 -10.77 -5.45 -8.97
C MET A 67 -11.19 -4.90 -7.60
N ALA A 68 -11.86 -5.71 -6.77
CA ALA A 68 -12.29 -5.32 -5.43
C ALA A 68 -11.12 -4.81 -4.56
N LEU A 69 -9.95 -5.45 -4.65
CA LEU A 69 -8.76 -5.07 -3.89
C LEU A 69 -8.30 -3.64 -4.21
N GLU A 70 -8.36 -3.24 -5.48
CA GLU A 70 -7.95 -1.89 -5.87
C GLU A 70 -9.07 -0.87 -5.64
N VAL A 71 -10.34 -1.25 -5.80
CA VAL A 71 -11.48 -0.39 -5.47
C VAL A 71 -11.47 -0.09 -3.97
N PHE A 72 -11.27 -1.12 -3.12
CA PHE A 72 -11.08 -0.93 -1.69
C PHE A 72 -9.89 -0.02 -1.37
N HIS A 73 -8.75 -0.25 -2.01
CA HIS A 73 -7.60 0.63 -1.84
C HIS A 73 -7.88 2.08 -2.27
N SER A 74 -8.66 2.27 -3.34
CA SER A 74 -9.05 3.61 -3.79
C SER A 74 -9.98 4.30 -2.78
N PHE A 75 -10.89 3.54 -2.14
CA PHE A 75 -11.68 4.00 -1.00
C PHE A 75 -10.76 4.49 0.14
N THR A 76 -9.82 3.64 0.58
CA THR A 76 -8.92 4.02 1.68
C THR A 76 -8.12 5.28 1.36
N LEU A 77 -7.63 5.43 0.13
CA LEU A 77 -6.93 6.63 -0.31
C LEU A 77 -7.82 7.89 -0.32
N MET A 78 -9.09 7.75 -0.70
CA MET A 78 -10.03 8.87 -0.75
C MET A 78 -10.32 9.42 0.65
N HIS A 79 -10.49 8.53 1.65
CA HIS A 79 -10.70 8.92 3.04
C HIS A 79 -9.39 9.40 3.71
N ASP A 80 -8.26 8.77 3.44
CA ASP A 80 -6.93 9.16 3.88
C ASP A 80 -6.60 10.60 3.44
N ASP A 81 -6.91 10.96 2.19
CA ASP A 81 -6.73 12.32 1.68
C ASP A 81 -7.51 13.39 2.47
N ILE A 82 -8.69 13.04 3.02
CA ILE A 82 -9.47 13.94 3.87
C ILE A 82 -8.78 14.07 5.23
N MET A 83 -8.40 12.95 5.85
CA MET A 83 -7.78 12.89 7.18
C MET A 83 -6.45 13.65 7.18
N ASP A 84 -5.60 13.41 6.17
CA ASP A 84 -4.29 14.05 6.00
C ASP A 84 -4.38 15.49 5.43
N ARG A 85 -5.57 16.00 5.10
CA ARG A 85 -5.77 17.28 4.39
C ARG A 85 -4.93 17.41 3.12
N SER A 86 -4.66 16.30 2.45
CA SER A 86 -3.80 16.24 1.26
C SER A 86 -4.47 16.92 0.06
N PRO A 87 -3.88 17.97 -0.54
CA PRO A 87 -4.53 18.68 -1.66
C PRO A 87 -4.37 17.95 -2.99
N LEU A 88 -3.33 17.14 -3.13
CA LEU A 88 -2.96 16.46 -4.37
C LEU A 88 -2.69 14.98 -4.14
N ARG A 89 -3.08 14.15 -5.11
CA ARG A 89 -2.72 12.73 -5.23
C ARG A 89 -2.28 12.43 -6.66
N ARG A 90 -1.06 11.91 -6.82
CA ARG A 90 -0.46 11.62 -8.14
C ARG A 90 -0.48 12.84 -9.08
N GLY A 91 -0.23 14.03 -8.53
CA GLY A 91 -0.23 15.29 -9.27
C GLY A 91 -1.62 15.85 -9.61
N MET A 92 -2.70 15.15 -9.27
CA MET A 92 -4.08 15.59 -9.50
C MET A 92 -4.74 16.04 -8.19
N PRO A 93 -5.70 16.99 -8.21
CA PRO A 93 -6.47 17.37 -7.02
C PRO A 93 -7.13 16.13 -6.40
N THR A 94 -7.08 16.02 -5.06
CA THR A 94 -7.82 14.98 -4.34
C THR A 94 -9.33 15.19 -4.47
N VAL A 95 -10.14 14.14 -4.22
CA VAL A 95 -11.60 14.22 -4.39
C VAL A 95 -12.20 15.29 -3.49
N TRP A 96 -11.80 15.34 -2.20
CA TRP A 96 -12.30 16.35 -1.27
C TRP A 96 -11.93 17.78 -1.70
N LYS A 97 -10.80 17.97 -2.39
CA LYS A 97 -10.36 19.27 -2.89
C LYS A 97 -11.07 19.68 -4.18
N LYS A 98 -11.35 18.70 -5.06
CA LYS A 98 -12.00 18.93 -6.36
C LYS A 98 -13.52 19.11 -6.23
N TRP A 99 -14.15 18.39 -5.31
CA TRP A 99 -15.57 18.53 -4.98
C TRP A 99 -15.73 19.16 -3.59
N ASN A 100 -15.86 18.36 -2.55
CA ASN A 100 -15.88 18.74 -1.15
C ASN A 100 -15.70 17.50 -0.27
N GLU A 101 -15.62 17.72 1.05
CA GLU A 101 -15.40 16.67 2.06
C GLU A 101 -16.58 15.69 2.11
N ASP A 102 -17.82 16.18 2.17
CA ASP A 102 -19.02 15.32 2.24
C ASP A 102 -19.13 14.40 1.02
N THR A 103 -18.85 14.94 -0.17
CA THR A 103 -18.82 14.15 -1.41
C THR A 103 -17.74 13.08 -1.36
N ALA A 104 -16.55 13.39 -0.86
CA ALA A 104 -15.48 12.40 -0.74
C ALA A 104 -15.80 11.31 0.27
N ILE A 105 -16.45 11.63 1.39
CA ILE A 105 -16.93 10.64 2.37
C ILE A 105 -17.94 9.70 1.73
N LEU A 106 -19.03 10.22 1.19
CA LEU A 106 -20.10 9.39 0.59
C LEU A 106 -19.62 8.57 -0.60
N SER A 107 -18.77 9.15 -1.45
CA SER A 107 -18.20 8.44 -2.60
C SER A 107 -17.26 7.31 -2.16
N GLY A 108 -16.47 7.54 -1.12
CA GLY A 108 -15.65 6.50 -0.49
C GLY A 108 -16.50 5.34 0.05
N ASP A 109 -17.60 5.64 0.77
CA ASP A 109 -18.52 4.63 1.29
C ASP A 109 -19.09 3.75 0.16
N VAL A 110 -19.48 4.37 -0.97
CA VAL A 110 -19.96 3.61 -2.13
C VAL A 110 -18.85 2.75 -2.75
N MET A 111 -17.59 3.22 -2.78
CA MET A 111 -16.46 2.39 -3.22
C MET A 111 -16.25 1.17 -2.32
N LEU A 112 -16.37 1.34 -1.00
CA LEU A 112 -16.30 0.22 -0.05
C LEU A 112 -17.40 -0.82 -0.34
N ILE A 113 -18.65 -0.37 -0.54
CA ILE A 113 -19.77 -1.24 -0.88
C ILE A 113 -19.55 -1.94 -2.23
N ASP A 114 -19.05 -1.22 -3.25
CA ASP A 114 -18.72 -1.81 -4.56
C ASP A 114 -17.63 -2.89 -4.43
N ALA A 115 -16.60 -2.66 -3.61
CA ALA A 115 -15.58 -3.66 -3.36
C ALA A 115 -16.17 -4.94 -2.76
N TYR A 116 -17.03 -4.85 -1.74
CA TYR A 116 -17.73 -6.01 -1.20
C TYR A 116 -18.63 -6.69 -2.24
N THR A 117 -19.34 -5.93 -3.08
CA THR A 117 -20.17 -6.47 -4.16
C THR A 117 -19.34 -7.29 -5.15
N ARG A 118 -18.11 -6.84 -5.47
CA ARG A 118 -17.19 -7.60 -6.34
C ARG A 118 -16.65 -8.86 -5.67
N ILE A 119 -16.35 -8.82 -4.38
CA ILE A 119 -15.93 -9.99 -3.58
C ILE A 119 -17.00 -11.10 -3.62
N THR A 120 -18.29 -10.75 -3.67
CA THR A 120 -19.37 -11.77 -3.78
C THR A 120 -19.33 -12.58 -5.06
N ARG A 121 -18.52 -12.21 -6.04
CA ARG A 121 -18.33 -12.97 -7.29
C ARG A 121 -17.29 -14.08 -7.19
N ALA A 122 -16.61 -14.22 -6.05
CA ALA A 122 -15.70 -15.34 -5.82
C ALA A 122 -16.42 -16.68 -5.96
N PRO A 123 -15.72 -17.77 -6.40
CA PRO A 123 -16.32 -19.09 -6.57
C PRO A 123 -17.00 -19.56 -5.28
N HIS A 124 -18.17 -20.22 -5.45
CA HIS A 124 -18.99 -20.66 -4.31
C HIS A 124 -18.21 -21.52 -3.30
N GLN A 125 -17.26 -22.34 -3.79
CA GLN A 125 -16.48 -23.26 -2.97
C GLN A 125 -15.58 -22.56 -1.94
N VAL A 126 -15.10 -21.34 -2.26
CA VAL A 126 -14.17 -20.56 -1.42
C VAL A 126 -14.76 -19.22 -1.00
N HIS A 127 -16.03 -18.97 -1.36
CA HIS A 127 -16.69 -17.68 -1.10
C HIS A 127 -16.60 -17.24 0.35
N GLY A 128 -16.91 -18.14 1.28
CA GLY A 128 -16.86 -17.85 2.72
C GLY A 128 -15.47 -17.48 3.22
N GLU A 129 -14.44 -18.17 2.71
CA GLU A 129 -13.04 -17.91 3.09
C GLU A 129 -12.54 -16.58 2.49
N VAL A 130 -12.85 -16.30 1.23
CA VAL A 130 -12.49 -15.04 0.56
C VAL A 130 -13.18 -13.85 1.25
N MET A 131 -14.48 -13.97 1.56
CA MET A 131 -15.23 -12.94 2.25
C MET A 131 -14.66 -12.68 3.67
N LYS A 132 -14.36 -13.75 4.43
CA LYS A 132 -13.75 -13.64 5.74
C LYS A 132 -12.38 -12.97 5.68
N LEU A 133 -11.51 -13.42 4.77
CA LEU A 133 -10.19 -12.83 4.56
C LEU A 133 -10.27 -11.34 4.24
N PHE A 134 -11.13 -10.97 3.29
CA PHE A 134 -11.29 -9.58 2.88
C PHE A 134 -11.85 -8.70 4.01
N SER A 135 -12.89 -9.18 4.73
CA SER A 135 -13.51 -8.42 5.82
C SER A 135 -12.56 -8.19 6.99
N GLN A 136 -11.76 -9.21 7.36
CA GLN A 136 -10.74 -9.08 8.39
C GLN A 136 -9.66 -8.07 7.96
N THR A 137 -9.19 -8.17 6.72
CA THR A 137 -8.22 -7.23 6.16
C THR A 137 -8.75 -5.81 6.13
N ALA A 138 -10.01 -5.61 5.75
CA ALA A 138 -10.64 -4.29 5.71
C ALA A 138 -10.69 -3.63 7.10
N ALA A 139 -11.04 -4.40 8.13
CA ALA A 139 -11.01 -3.92 9.52
C ALA A 139 -9.58 -3.58 9.96
N GLN A 140 -8.61 -4.45 9.67
CA GLN A 140 -7.20 -4.23 10.00
C GLN A 140 -6.62 -2.98 9.34
N VAL A 141 -6.99 -2.68 8.10
CA VAL A 141 -6.55 -1.43 7.43
C VAL A 141 -7.09 -0.20 8.15
N CYS A 142 -8.35 -0.23 8.61
CA CYS A 142 -8.93 0.85 9.42
C CYS A 142 -8.23 0.99 10.78
N GLU A 143 -7.92 -0.13 11.45
CA GLU A 143 -7.14 -0.13 12.70
C GLU A 143 -5.73 0.46 12.48
N GLY A 144 -5.06 0.11 11.37
CA GLY A 144 -3.76 0.67 11.00
C GLY A 144 -3.82 2.17 10.75
N GLN A 145 -4.86 2.65 10.09
CA GLN A 145 -5.10 4.08 9.88
C GLN A 145 -5.32 4.81 11.21
N GLN A 146 -6.08 4.21 12.14
CA GLN A 146 -6.28 4.81 13.45
C GLN A 146 -4.96 4.93 14.23
N PHE A 147 -4.11 3.88 14.21
CA PHE A 147 -2.77 3.98 14.83
C PHE A 147 -1.91 5.08 14.20
N ASP A 148 -1.94 5.23 12.87
CA ASP A 148 -1.18 6.29 12.18
C ASP A 148 -1.62 7.69 12.65
N MET A 149 -2.92 7.93 12.76
CA MET A 149 -3.48 9.18 13.30
C MET A 149 -3.11 9.40 14.77
N ASP A 150 -3.21 8.35 15.61
CA ASP A 150 -2.86 8.44 17.04
C ASP A 150 -1.38 8.81 17.23
N PHE A 151 -0.49 8.33 16.34
CA PHE A 151 0.93 8.61 16.39
C PHE A 151 1.30 10.06 16.07
N GLU A 152 0.44 10.80 15.36
CA GLU A 152 0.68 12.23 15.08
C GLU A 152 0.84 13.05 16.35
N SER A 153 0.09 12.72 17.42
CA SER A 153 0.11 13.41 18.71
C SER A 153 1.14 12.89 19.69
N ARG A 154 1.89 11.81 19.35
CA ARG A 154 2.83 11.12 20.24
C ARG A 154 4.28 11.40 19.85
N SER A 155 5.14 11.51 20.86
CA SER A 155 6.60 11.64 20.68
C SER A 155 7.39 10.36 21.06
N ASP A 156 6.69 9.34 21.58
CA ASP A 156 7.26 8.12 22.18
C ASP A 156 6.96 6.84 21.37
N VAL A 157 6.63 6.97 20.09
CA VAL A 157 6.32 5.82 19.22
C VAL A 157 7.57 4.96 19.03
N SER A 158 7.46 3.70 19.42
CA SER A 158 8.53 2.70 19.26
C SER A 158 8.54 2.08 17.86
N MET A 159 9.66 1.46 17.47
CA MET A 159 9.77 0.73 16.21
C MET A 159 8.78 -0.44 16.13
N ASP A 160 8.49 -1.12 17.23
CA ASP A 160 7.50 -2.21 17.27
C ASP A 160 6.08 -1.71 17.02
N GLU A 161 5.69 -0.55 17.59
CA GLU A 161 4.40 0.08 17.34
C GLU A 161 4.29 0.55 15.89
N TYR A 162 5.34 1.14 15.34
CA TYR A 162 5.40 1.52 13.93
C TYR A 162 5.24 0.29 13.03
N ASN A 163 6.00 -0.78 13.26
CA ASN A 163 5.89 -2.02 12.50
C ASN A 163 4.48 -2.62 12.56
N LYS A 164 3.82 -2.56 13.72
CA LYS A 164 2.42 -2.98 13.87
C LYS A 164 1.50 -2.10 13.01
N MET A 165 1.66 -0.80 13.06
CA MET A 165 0.84 0.15 12.29
C MET A 165 0.96 -0.08 10.80
N ILE A 166 2.17 -0.14 10.23
CA ILE A 166 2.36 -0.38 8.79
C ILE A 166 1.95 -1.80 8.37
N GLY A 167 2.10 -2.77 9.28
CA GLY A 167 1.58 -4.12 9.11
C GLY A 167 0.08 -4.09 8.84
N LEU A 168 -0.67 -3.37 9.65
CA LEU A 168 -2.13 -3.24 9.54
C LEU A 168 -2.55 -2.29 8.40
N LYS A 169 -1.93 -1.11 8.27
CA LYS A 169 -2.32 -0.11 7.27
C LYS A 169 -1.98 -0.54 5.84
N THR A 170 -0.83 -1.20 5.65
CA THR A 170 -0.27 -1.47 4.31
C THR A 170 -0.10 -2.95 4.01
N ALA A 171 0.56 -3.72 4.89
CA ALA A 171 1.01 -5.07 4.57
C ALA A 171 -0.13 -6.07 4.46
N VAL A 172 -1.16 -6.00 5.32
CA VAL A 172 -2.29 -6.94 5.32
C VAL A 172 -3.06 -6.96 3.99
N LEU A 173 -3.16 -5.83 3.28
CA LEU A 173 -3.88 -5.79 2.01
C LEU A 173 -3.07 -6.44 0.87
N LEU A 174 -1.75 -6.38 0.90
CA LEU A 174 -0.89 -7.15 -0.01
C LEU A 174 -0.93 -8.65 0.32
N ALA A 175 -0.93 -9.00 1.60
CA ALA A 175 -1.11 -10.37 2.08
C ALA A 175 -2.46 -10.94 1.63
N CYS A 176 -3.54 -10.19 1.83
CA CYS A 176 -4.88 -10.54 1.34
C CYS A 176 -4.88 -10.77 -0.17
N SER A 177 -4.23 -9.88 -0.93
CA SER A 177 -4.16 -9.99 -2.39
C SER A 177 -3.49 -11.29 -2.84
N ALA A 178 -2.35 -11.63 -2.25
CA ALA A 178 -1.62 -12.85 -2.58
C ALA A 178 -2.41 -14.12 -2.19
N LYS A 179 -2.96 -14.16 -0.97
CA LYS A 179 -3.75 -15.30 -0.49
C LYS A 179 -5.05 -15.48 -1.25
N MET A 180 -5.74 -14.39 -1.59
CA MET A 180 -6.98 -14.43 -2.36
C MET A 180 -6.79 -15.08 -3.72
N GLY A 181 -5.70 -14.75 -4.43
CA GLY A 181 -5.36 -15.40 -5.70
C GLY A 181 -5.12 -16.91 -5.52
N GLY A 182 -4.42 -17.31 -4.47
CA GLY A 182 -4.20 -18.72 -4.13
C GLY A 182 -5.50 -19.47 -3.83
N LEU A 183 -6.38 -18.90 -2.99
CA LEU A 183 -7.68 -19.49 -2.63
C LEU A 183 -8.58 -19.71 -3.86
N ILE A 184 -8.76 -18.66 -4.66
CA ILE A 184 -9.60 -18.73 -5.87
C ILE A 184 -8.97 -19.65 -6.93
N GLY A 185 -7.65 -19.70 -6.99
CA GLY A 185 -6.91 -20.63 -7.86
C GLY A 185 -7.01 -22.09 -7.45
N GLY A 186 -7.43 -22.40 -6.23
CA GLY A 186 -7.52 -23.76 -5.70
C GLY A 186 -6.20 -24.25 -5.08
N GLY A 187 -5.36 -23.37 -4.58
CA GLY A 187 -4.16 -23.70 -3.83
C GLY A 187 -4.49 -24.43 -2.52
N SER A 188 -3.55 -25.26 -2.03
CA SER A 188 -3.70 -25.88 -0.71
C SER A 188 -3.69 -24.82 0.42
N SER A 189 -4.18 -25.20 1.60
CA SER A 189 -4.16 -24.32 2.78
C SER A 189 -2.74 -23.83 3.07
N GLU A 190 -1.74 -24.71 3.03
CA GLU A 190 -0.34 -24.37 3.27
C GLU A 190 0.19 -23.38 2.22
N ALA A 191 -0.14 -23.61 0.93
CA ALA A 191 0.25 -22.70 -0.14
C ALA A 191 -0.40 -21.31 0.03
N CYS A 192 -1.69 -21.27 0.40
CA CYS A 192 -2.41 -20.03 0.63
C CYS A 192 -1.84 -19.23 1.83
N GLU A 193 -1.48 -19.91 2.93
CA GLU A 193 -0.83 -19.25 4.07
C GLU A 193 0.58 -18.76 3.73
N ALA A 194 1.36 -19.54 2.99
CA ALA A 194 2.69 -19.11 2.53
C ALA A 194 2.62 -17.88 1.60
N LEU A 195 1.60 -17.81 0.74
CA LEU A 195 1.33 -16.63 -0.10
C LEU A 195 0.88 -15.42 0.74
N TYR A 196 0.09 -15.64 1.81
CA TYR A 196 -0.25 -14.58 2.76
C TYR A 196 1.00 -14.00 3.40
N ASP A 197 1.86 -14.86 3.95
CA ASP A 197 3.12 -14.47 4.59
C ASP A 197 4.04 -13.74 3.61
N TYR A 198 4.15 -14.23 2.36
CA TYR A 198 4.87 -13.54 1.29
C TYR A 198 4.37 -12.11 1.09
N GLY A 199 3.06 -11.96 0.90
CA GLY A 199 2.44 -10.64 0.68
C GLY A 199 2.61 -9.71 1.88
N TYR A 200 2.52 -10.25 3.11
CA TYR A 200 2.71 -9.47 4.33
C TYR A 200 4.15 -8.94 4.46
N GLN A 201 5.14 -9.81 4.34
CA GLN A 201 6.55 -9.41 4.44
C GLN A 201 6.93 -8.44 3.31
N LEU A 202 6.41 -8.66 2.10
CA LEU A 202 6.62 -7.75 0.98
C LEU A 202 5.96 -6.38 1.22
N GLY A 203 4.79 -6.35 1.86
CA GLY A 203 4.11 -5.11 2.25
C GLY A 203 4.90 -4.31 3.28
N MET A 204 5.53 -4.98 4.24
CA MET A 204 6.45 -4.35 5.20
C MET A 204 7.65 -3.72 4.47
N ALA A 205 8.31 -4.48 3.59
CA ALA A 205 9.42 -3.97 2.78
C ALA A 205 9.01 -2.76 1.93
N PHE A 206 7.82 -2.84 1.33
CA PHE A 206 7.28 -1.78 0.47
C PHE A 206 7.06 -0.47 1.23
N GLN A 207 6.49 -0.52 2.44
CA GLN A 207 6.24 0.70 3.23
C GLN A 207 7.55 1.34 3.68
N ILE A 208 8.52 0.55 4.18
CA ILE A 208 9.83 1.09 4.58
C ILE A 208 10.57 1.69 3.37
N ALA A 209 10.44 1.07 2.19
CA ALA A 209 10.97 1.62 0.96
C ALA A 209 10.28 2.94 0.55
N ASP A 210 8.97 3.07 0.76
CA ASP A 210 8.22 4.32 0.50
C ASP A 210 8.70 5.44 1.43
N ASP A 211 8.86 5.17 2.72
CA ASP A 211 9.41 6.10 3.72
C ASP A 211 10.85 6.54 3.35
N TYR A 212 11.68 5.59 2.91
CA TYR A 212 13.03 5.90 2.42
C TYR A 212 12.99 6.82 1.20
N LEU A 213 12.12 6.52 0.24
CA LEU A 213 11.99 7.30 -1.00
C LEU A 213 11.40 8.69 -0.76
N ASP A 214 10.54 8.87 0.25
CA ASP A 214 10.05 10.20 0.65
C ASP A 214 11.20 11.11 1.08
N ALA A 215 12.22 10.58 1.77
CA ALA A 215 13.35 11.38 2.21
C ALA A 215 14.50 11.44 1.17
N PHE A 216 14.83 10.32 0.52
CA PHE A 216 16.05 10.14 -0.27
C PHE A 216 15.83 9.80 -1.75
N GLY A 217 14.57 9.71 -2.19
CA GLY A 217 14.24 9.41 -3.58
C GLY A 217 14.56 10.54 -4.55
N ASP A 218 14.38 10.26 -5.84
CA ASP A 218 14.37 11.27 -6.92
C ASP A 218 12.92 11.70 -7.16
N GLU A 219 12.62 12.99 -7.08
CA GLU A 219 11.28 13.55 -7.29
C GLU A 219 10.65 13.12 -8.62
N LYS A 220 11.45 13.03 -9.68
CA LYS A 220 10.99 12.62 -11.00
C LYS A 220 10.58 11.15 -11.06
N LEU A 221 11.23 10.30 -10.26
CA LEU A 221 10.95 8.87 -10.20
C LEU A 221 9.87 8.55 -9.15
N PHE A 222 9.84 9.29 -8.05
CA PHE A 222 8.89 9.10 -6.96
C PHE A 222 7.51 9.68 -7.30
N GLY A 223 7.48 10.77 -8.07
CA GLY A 223 6.23 11.42 -8.53
C GLY A 223 5.53 12.24 -7.45
N LYS A 224 6.23 12.56 -6.35
CA LYS A 224 5.81 13.44 -5.26
C LYS A 224 6.99 14.34 -4.85
N PRO A 225 6.75 15.52 -4.24
CA PRO A 225 7.80 16.28 -3.58
C PRO A 225 8.48 15.45 -2.50
N ILE A 226 9.80 15.57 -2.39
CA ILE A 226 10.62 14.88 -1.39
C ILE A 226 10.50 15.55 -0.03
N GLY A 227 10.48 14.76 1.05
CA GLY A 227 10.50 15.22 2.44
C GLY A 227 9.13 15.57 3.00
N GLY A 228 8.06 15.07 2.37
CA GLY A 228 6.69 15.26 2.86
C GLY A 228 6.50 14.78 4.29
N ASP A 229 7.03 13.62 4.64
CA ASP A 229 6.96 13.05 5.98
C ASP A 229 7.70 13.91 7.00
N ILE A 230 8.84 14.49 6.63
CA ILE A 230 9.62 15.41 7.48
C ILE A 230 8.82 16.70 7.73
N VAL A 231 8.26 17.28 6.67
CA VAL A 231 7.49 18.54 6.79
C VAL A 231 6.26 18.34 7.68
N ASN A 232 5.55 17.23 7.51
CA ASN A 232 4.33 16.89 8.24
C ASN A 232 4.58 16.21 9.59
N CYS A 233 5.84 16.11 10.02
CA CYS A 233 6.24 15.49 11.30
C CYS A 233 5.73 14.04 11.44
N LYS A 234 5.62 13.29 10.35
CA LYS A 234 5.16 11.89 10.36
C LYS A 234 6.16 10.99 11.07
N LYS A 235 5.66 10.05 11.87
CA LYS A 235 6.45 9.03 12.56
C LYS A 235 6.79 7.90 11.57
N SER A 236 7.64 8.23 10.55
CA SER A 236 8.14 7.27 9.58
C SER A 236 9.22 6.35 10.18
N TRP A 237 9.54 5.27 9.49
CA TRP A 237 10.62 4.37 9.88
C TRP A 237 11.94 5.13 10.12
N LEU A 238 12.25 6.08 9.24
CA LEU A 238 13.48 6.89 9.33
C LEU A 238 13.50 7.76 10.58
N THR A 239 12.37 8.42 10.88
CA THR A 239 12.24 9.28 12.05
C THR A 239 12.42 8.50 13.36
N ILE A 240 11.77 7.32 13.44
CA ILE A 240 11.83 6.48 14.64
C ILE A 240 13.23 5.89 14.82
N ASN A 241 13.85 5.38 13.75
CA ASN A 241 15.23 4.87 13.81
C ASN A 241 16.22 5.98 14.22
N ALA A 242 16.06 7.19 13.68
CA ALA A 242 16.87 8.34 14.13
C ALA A 242 16.65 8.66 15.60
N MET A 243 15.40 8.66 16.08
CA MET A 243 15.06 8.93 17.49
C MET A 243 15.67 7.90 18.45
N GLU A 244 15.81 6.63 18.01
CA GLU A 244 16.49 5.60 18.81
C GLU A 244 18.00 5.81 18.90
N LYS A 245 18.63 6.38 17.87
CA LYS A 245 20.09 6.54 17.74
C LYS A 245 20.66 7.87 18.26
N VAL A 246 19.86 8.94 18.24
CA VAL A 246 20.34 10.25 18.70
C VAL A 246 20.67 10.23 20.19
N SER A 247 21.75 10.91 20.58
CA SER A 247 22.14 11.07 21.98
C SER A 247 21.22 12.04 22.76
N ASP A 248 20.77 13.12 22.07
CA ASP A 248 19.83 14.10 22.64
C ASP A 248 18.48 14.01 21.94
N LYS A 249 17.62 13.11 22.45
CA LYS A 249 16.26 12.87 21.92
C LYS A 249 15.39 14.13 21.99
N LYS A 250 15.56 14.96 23.02
CA LYS A 250 14.75 16.19 23.18
C LYS A 250 15.11 17.23 22.13
N ALA A 251 16.41 17.44 21.88
CA ALA A 251 16.85 18.37 20.84
C ALA A 251 16.42 17.92 19.44
N PHE A 252 16.52 16.61 19.15
CA PHE A 252 16.05 16.07 17.87
C PHE A 252 14.54 16.22 17.70
N ALA A 253 13.74 15.85 18.72
CA ALA A 253 12.28 16.00 18.69
C ALA A 253 11.88 17.47 18.45
N ALA A 254 12.45 18.42 19.21
CA ALA A 254 12.19 19.84 19.02
C ALA A 254 12.56 20.34 17.61
N SER A 255 13.66 19.83 17.03
CA SER A 255 14.08 20.16 15.68
C SER A 255 13.14 19.56 14.61
N PHE A 256 12.67 18.34 14.82
CA PHE A 256 11.77 17.63 13.91
C PHE A 256 10.35 18.23 13.92
N GLU A 257 9.83 18.57 15.12
CA GLU A 257 8.48 19.12 15.29
C GLU A 257 8.42 20.64 15.04
N ALA A 258 9.56 21.30 14.81
CA ALA A 258 9.59 22.73 14.51
C ALA A 258 8.69 23.04 13.29
N PRO A 259 7.76 24.03 13.40
CA PRO A 259 6.90 24.41 12.30
C PRO A 259 7.72 24.96 11.13
N ALA A 260 7.20 24.76 9.91
CA ALA A 260 7.76 25.30 8.68
C ALA A 260 6.61 25.66 7.74
N GLU A 261 6.40 26.95 7.52
CA GLU A 261 5.25 27.46 6.75
C GLU A 261 5.66 27.84 5.32
N SER A 262 6.73 28.61 5.17
CA SER A 262 7.24 29.02 3.86
C SER A 262 7.99 27.88 3.14
N SER A 263 8.14 28.00 1.83
CA SER A 263 8.89 27.04 1.02
C SER A 263 10.35 26.96 1.44
N GLU A 264 10.96 28.07 1.84
CA GLU A 264 12.33 28.17 2.31
C GLU A 264 12.50 27.46 3.66
N GLU A 265 11.56 27.63 4.59
CA GLU A 265 11.57 26.97 5.90
C GLU A 265 11.40 25.46 5.75
N LYS A 266 10.49 25.01 4.88
CA LYS A 266 10.31 23.59 4.56
C LYS A 266 11.58 22.96 4.01
N ALA A 267 12.21 23.63 3.03
CA ALA A 267 13.47 23.15 2.45
C ALA A 267 14.60 23.08 3.49
N ALA A 268 14.71 24.11 4.35
CA ALA A 268 15.70 24.14 5.44
C ALA A 268 15.45 23.03 6.47
N LYS A 269 14.19 22.76 6.84
CA LYS A 269 13.81 21.67 7.74
C LYS A 269 14.18 20.30 7.14
N ILE A 270 13.80 20.07 5.89
CA ILE A 270 14.13 18.83 5.16
C ILE A 270 15.66 18.61 5.15
N ALA A 271 16.41 19.61 4.73
CA ALA A 271 17.87 19.51 4.64
C ALA A 271 18.51 19.21 6.01
N ARG A 272 18.04 19.87 7.08
CA ARG A 272 18.53 19.68 8.44
C ARG A 272 18.26 18.27 8.95
N ILE A 273 17.04 17.75 8.78
CA ILE A 273 16.66 16.41 9.26
C ILE A 273 17.34 15.31 8.44
N LYS A 274 17.41 15.46 7.11
CA LYS A 274 18.14 14.52 6.24
C LYS A 274 19.62 14.42 6.65
N LYS A 275 20.26 15.54 6.98
CA LYS A 275 21.64 15.52 7.47
C LYS A 275 21.78 14.68 8.74
N VAL A 276 20.84 14.77 9.68
CA VAL A 276 20.84 13.91 10.88
C VAL A 276 20.68 12.44 10.50
N TYR A 277 19.78 12.12 9.56
CA TYR A 277 19.60 10.75 9.08
C TYR A 277 20.88 10.19 8.43
N GLU A 278 21.59 11.00 7.66
CA GLU A 278 22.88 10.63 7.03
C GLU A 278 23.96 10.39 8.07
N GLU A 279 24.14 11.31 9.02
CA GLU A 279 25.14 11.22 10.09
C GLU A 279 24.93 9.99 11.00
N LEU A 280 23.69 9.55 11.19
CA LEU A 280 23.32 8.38 12.00
C LEU A 280 23.27 7.07 11.16
N GLY A 281 23.47 7.12 9.85
CA GLY A 281 23.39 5.96 8.98
C GLY A 281 21.98 5.39 8.80
N VAL A 282 20.93 6.19 9.07
CA VAL A 282 19.51 5.78 9.02
C VAL A 282 19.11 5.33 7.62
N ALA A 283 19.65 6.00 6.58
CA ALA A 283 19.38 5.65 5.19
C ALA A 283 19.85 4.23 4.83
N GLU A 284 21.04 3.84 5.31
CA GLU A 284 21.57 2.50 5.08
C GLU A 284 20.80 1.45 5.88
N ASP A 285 20.46 1.73 7.14
CA ASP A 285 19.63 0.83 7.95
C ASP A 285 18.27 0.56 7.30
N ALA A 286 17.63 1.59 6.72
CA ALA A 286 16.35 1.43 6.02
C ALA A 286 16.50 0.48 4.81
N LYS A 287 17.56 0.62 4.03
CA LYS A 287 17.86 -0.30 2.91
C LYS A 287 18.05 -1.74 3.39
N GLN A 288 18.83 -1.93 4.46
CA GLN A 288 19.06 -3.26 5.04
C GLN A 288 17.76 -3.87 5.56
N GLU A 289 16.88 -3.07 6.14
CA GLU A 289 15.59 -3.54 6.63
C GLU A 289 14.65 -3.93 5.46
N VAL A 290 14.61 -3.14 4.38
CA VAL A 290 13.89 -3.50 3.14
C VAL A 290 14.41 -4.83 2.59
N LEU A 291 15.72 -5.04 2.53
CA LEU A 291 16.32 -6.30 2.09
C LEU A 291 15.96 -7.46 3.03
N ARG A 292 15.95 -7.22 4.34
CA ARG A 292 15.58 -8.23 5.35
C ARG A 292 14.14 -8.70 5.16
N PHE A 293 13.19 -7.79 5.01
CA PHE A 293 11.78 -8.13 4.78
C PHE A 293 11.57 -8.77 3.41
N THR A 294 12.27 -8.31 2.36
CA THR A 294 12.20 -8.94 1.03
C THR A 294 12.68 -10.39 1.07
N ARG A 295 13.77 -10.66 1.79
CA ARG A 295 14.26 -12.03 1.97
C ARG A 295 13.25 -12.90 2.70
N LYS A 296 12.66 -12.39 3.81
CA LYS A 296 11.59 -13.10 4.53
C LYS A 296 10.38 -13.39 3.64
N ALA A 297 10.02 -12.47 2.75
CA ALA A 297 8.94 -12.71 1.78
C ALA A 297 9.27 -13.89 0.87
N LEU A 298 10.45 -13.93 0.28
CA LEU A 298 10.87 -15.04 -0.59
C LEU A 298 11.00 -16.38 0.17
N GLU A 299 11.50 -16.35 1.40
CA GLU A 299 11.53 -17.53 2.29
C GLU A 299 10.12 -18.04 2.58
N ALA A 300 9.17 -17.15 2.85
CA ALA A 300 7.77 -17.52 3.05
C ALA A 300 7.17 -18.16 1.80
N ALA A 301 7.37 -17.55 0.62
CA ALA A 301 6.92 -18.12 -0.65
C ALA A 301 7.48 -19.51 -0.90
N GLY A 302 8.74 -19.76 -0.54
CA GLY A 302 9.40 -21.07 -0.66
C GLY A 302 8.71 -22.20 0.12
N LYS A 303 8.02 -21.88 1.23
CA LYS A 303 7.27 -22.86 2.04
C LYS A 303 6.05 -23.45 1.32
N ALA A 304 5.53 -22.74 0.30
CA ALA A 304 4.48 -23.28 -0.57
C ALA A 304 4.99 -24.34 -1.56
N HIS A 305 6.29 -24.61 -1.58
CA HIS A 305 6.95 -25.48 -2.57
C HIS A 305 6.52 -25.17 -4.01
N PRO A 306 6.53 -23.89 -4.43
CA PRO A 306 6.09 -23.51 -5.77
C PRO A 306 7.08 -24.07 -6.81
N ALA A 307 6.61 -24.25 -8.05
CA ALA A 307 7.49 -24.52 -9.16
C ALA A 307 8.56 -23.42 -9.28
N GLU A 308 9.77 -23.73 -9.73
CA GLU A 308 10.91 -22.79 -9.85
C GLU A 308 10.50 -21.49 -10.58
N ARG A 309 9.78 -21.63 -11.69
CA ARG A 309 9.24 -20.51 -12.45
C ARG A 309 8.35 -19.57 -11.62
N ASN A 310 7.51 -20.10 -10.73
CA ASN A 310 6.63 -19.31 -9.89
C ASN A 310 7.43 -18.53 -8.85
N MET A 311 8.52 -19.12 -8.33
CA MET A 311 9.47 -18.42 -7.46
C MET A 311 10.15 -17.26 -8.18
N GLU A 312 10.61 -17.46 -9.42
CA GLU A 312 11.19 -16.40 -10.24
C GLU A 312 10.20 -15.25 -10.48
N VAL A 313 8.92 -15.56 -10.70
CA VAL A 313 7.87 -14.55 -10.86
C VAL A 313 7.70 -13.75 -9.58
N LEU A 314 7.63 -14.40 -8.41
CA LEU A 314 7.52 -13.71 -7.12
C LEU A 314 8.74 -12.88 -6.79
N GLN A 315 9.95 -13.37 -7.15
CA GLN A 315 11.18 -12.61 -6.97
C GLN A 315 11.17 -11.33 -7.83
N ARG A 316 10.86 -11.44 -9.13
CA ARG A 316 10.75 -10.27 -10.02
C ARG A 316 9.68 -9.29 -9.55
N PHE A 317 8.55 -9.80 -9.05
CA PHE A 317 7.50 -8.97 -8.48
C PHE A 317 8.02 -8.17 -7.27
N ALA A 318 8.71 -8.82 -6.33
CA ALA A 318 9.31 -8.17 -5.18
C ALA A 318 10.34 -7.10 -5.62
N GLU A 319 11.25 -7.45 -6.54
CA GLU A 319 12.26 -6.52 -7.07
C GLU A 319 11.62 -5.30 -7.76
N SER A 320 10.56 -5.48 -8.51
CA SER A 320 9.83 -4.38 -9.17
C SER A 320 9.15 -3.43 -8.19
N LEU A 321 8.73 -3.95 -7.04
CA LEU A 321 8.00 -3.19 -6.03
C LEU A 321 8.94 -2.39 -5.13
N VAL A 322 10.02 -3.00 -4.65
CA VAL A 322 10.94 -2.39 -3.67
C VAL A 322 12.28 -1.95 -4.27
N GLY A 323 12.61 -2.33 -5.49
CA GLY A 323 13.91 -2.09 -6.13
C GLY A 323 14.26 -0.62 -6.38
N ARG A 324 13.34 0.31 -6.15
CA ARG A 324 13.55 1.76 -6.25
C ARG A 324 14.32 2.35 -5.07
N ALA A 325 14.45 1.59 -3.98
CA ALA A 325 15.21 1.98 -2.79
C ALA A 325 16.66 1.49 -2.82
N LYS A 326 17.08 0.85 -3.94
CA LYS A 326 18.44 0.38 -4.15
C LYS A 326 19.36 1.46 -4.68
#